data_f867e4778ac87e598c13e02ac754d58f
#
_entry.id   f867e4778ac87e598c13e02ac754d58f
#
_cell.length_a   1.000
_cell.length_b   1.000
_cell.length_c   1.000
_cell.angle_alpha   90.00
_cell.angle_beta   90.00
_cell.angle_gamma   90.00
#
_symmetry.space_group_name_H-M   'P 1'
#
loop_
_entity.id
_entity.type
_entity.pdbx_description
1 polymer ?
#
loop_
_entity_poly.entity_id
_entity_poly.type
_entity_poly.pdbx_seq_one_letter_code
_entity_poly.pdbx_strand_id
1 'polypeptide(L)'
;MTVEYIRYQIPTEAAEGFERAYARAAEQLAEAPECGDYELSRCDEDLESYILRITWTSAAEHLQGFRSGEHFPPFLEAIKPYISNIEEMRHYTATAVAGQGGSVPSLYDWLGGAEALERLTRSFYGQVLEDELLYPLFKDMDEHHPHFVALWLGEVFGGPKGYSTERGDYRHMVSRHLGKHITEQQRRRWVNLLMDAADRVELPTDPSFRAAFASYIEWGTRLAEINSQPGREAYDAPIPHWGWGVAPPYKPAAK
;
A
#
# COMPACT_ATOMS: atom_id res chain seq x y z
N MET A 1 -11.52 10.16 1.79
CA MET A 1 -10.28 10.94 1.59
C MET A 1 -10.63 12.20 0.84
N THR A 2 -10.21 13.35 1.34
CA THR A 2 -10.46 14.67 0.75
C THR A 2 -9.11 15.38 0.59
N VAL A 3 -8.92 16.09 -0.50
CA VAL A 3 -7.70 16.88 -0.73
C VAL A 3 -8.05 18.35 -0.59
N GLU A 4 -7.30 19.07 0.23
CA GLU A 4 -7.38 20.53 0.34
C GLU A 4 -6.24 21.14 -0.47
N TYR A 5 -6.57 22.16 -1.26
CA TYR A 5 -5.61 23.02 -1.92
C TYR A 5 -5.75 24.45 -1.39
N ILE A 6 -4.61 25.03 -0.99
CA ILE A 6 -4.52 26.41 -0.54
C ILE A 6 -3.50 27.12 -1.43
N ARG A 7 -3.96 28.16 -2.16
CA ARG A 7 -3.09 28.97 -3.01
C ARG A 7 -2.70 30.25 -2.30
N TYR A 8 -1.44 30.60 -2.42
CA TYR A 8 -0.85 31.80 -1.85
C TYR A 8 -0.19 32.65 -2.92
N GLN A 9 -0.27 33.98 -2.74
CA GLN A 9 0.57 34.94 -3.45
C GLN A 9 1.53 35.56 -2.42
N ILE A 10 2.80 35.17 -2.48
CA ILE A 10 3.83 35.53 -1.52
C ILE A 10 4.90 36.39 -2.20
N PRO A 11 5.09 37.67 -1.81
CA PRO A 11 6.15 38.48 -2.39
C PRO A 11 7.51 37.80 -2.27
N THR A 12 8.34 37.98 -3.30
CA THR A 12 9.65 37.27 -3.41
C THR A 12 10.52 37.48 -2.16
N GLU A 13 10.51 38.69 -1.57
CA GLU A 13 11.25 39.01 -0.34
C GLU A 13 10.73 38.29 0.92
N ALA A 14 9.48 37.82 0.90
CA ALA A 14 8.87 37.07 2.00
C ALA A 14 8.97 35.55 1.84
N ALA A 15 9.38 35.06 0.66
CA ALA A 15 9.38 33.64 0.29
C ALA A 15 10.10 32.72 1.30
N GLU A 16 11.31 33.07 1.66
CA GLU A 16 12.10 32.29 2.62
C GLU A 16 11.47 32.25 4.01
N GLY A 17 10.88 33.37 4.44
CA GLY A 17 10.14 33.46 5.70
C GLY A 17 8.89 32.58 5.70
N PHE A 18 8.17 32.58 4.60
CA PHE A 18 6.98 31.77 4.37
C PHE A 18 7.30 30.27 4.40
N GLU A 19 8.32 29.82 3.67
CA GLU A 19 8.74 28.42 3.65
C GLU A 19 9.20 27.93 5.02
N ARG A 20 9.94 28.75 5.79
CA ARG A 20 10.29 28.41 7.18
C ARG A 20 9.07 28.36 8.10
N ALA A 21 8.08 29.22 7.90
CA ALA A 21 6.84 29.19 8.66
C ALA A 21 6.07 27.89 8.40
N TYR A 22 5.99 27.47 7.14
CA TYR A 22 5.36 26.20 6.78
C TYR A 22 6.16 24.98 7.24
N ALA A 23 7.48 25.04 7.26
CA ALA A 23 8.28 23.96 7.85
C ALA A 23 7.92 23.72 9.33
N ARG A 24 7.68 24.78 10.10
CA ARG A 24 7.20 24.66 11.51
C ARG A 24 5.74 24.20 11.59
N ALA A 25 4.87 24.74 10.73
CA ALA A 25 3.46 24.34 10.69
C ALA A 25 3.29 22.86 10.31
N ALA A 26 4.16 22.35 9.43
CA ALA A 26 4.18 20.97 8.99
C ALA A 26 4.40 19.95 10.11
N GLU A 27 5.10 20.33 11.18
CA GLU A 27 5.26 19.50 12.38
C GLU A 27 3.88 19.14 12.98
N GLN A 28 2.95 20.09 12.98
CA GLN A 28 1.58 19.87 13.47
C GLN A 28 0.74 19.01 12.53
N LEU A 29 0.94 19.13 11.21
CA LEU A 29 0.29 18.26 10.22
C LEU A 29 0.80 16.82 10.34
N ALA A 30 2.10 16.64 10.60
CA ALA A 30 2.72 15.32 10.74
C ALA A 30 2.21 14.55 11.97
N GLU A 31 1.84 15.26 13.04
CA GLU A 31 1.32 14.66 14.27
C GLU A 31 -0.21 14.48 14.28
N ALA A 32 -0.92 15.19 13.39
CA ALA A 32 -2.37 15.13 13.33
C ALA A 32 -2.89 13.82 12.68
N PRO A 33 -3.68 13.01 13.40
CA PRO A 33 -4.17 11.72 12.88
C PRO A 33 -5.15 11.87 11.71
N GLU A 34 -5.74 13.04 11.52
CA GLU A 34 -6.65 13.35 10.42
C GLU A 34 -5.89 13.69 9.12
N CYS A 35 -4.62 14.07 9.23
CA CYS A 35 -3.77 14.40 8.09
C CYS A 35 -3.13 13.14 7.49
N GLY A 36 -3.15 13.04 6.16
CA GLY A 36 -2.40 12.04 5.41
C GLY A 36 -1.09 12.64 4.88
N ASP A 37 -1.10 13.06 3.62
CA ASP A 37 0.06 13.68 2.98
C ASP A 37 -0.12 15.20 2.91
N TYR A 38 0.99 15.93 2.94
CA TYR A 38 1.00 17.37 2.66
C TYR A 38 2.25 17.73 1.85
N GLU A 39 2.10 18.75 1.00
CA GLU A 39 3.17 19.26 0.15
C GLU A 39 2.96 20.74 -0.11
N LEU A 40 4.00 21.54 0.12
CA LEU A 40 4.07 22.93 -0.29
C LEU A 40 4.94 23.04 -1.53
N SER A 41 4.34 23.44 -2.65
CA SER A 41 5.03 23.61 -3.93
C SER A 41 5.06 25.09 -4.32
N ARG A 42 6.17 25.51 -4.93
CA ARG A 42 6.33 26.85 -5.52
C ARG A 42 6.17 26.74 -7.03
N CYS A 43 5.50 27.69 -7.64
CA CYS A 43 5.32 27.75 -9.08
C CYS A 43 6.64 28.06 -9.80
N ASP A 44 6.95 27.31 -10.87
CA ASP A 44 8.16 27.54 -11.68
C ASP A 44 8.00 28.76 -12.61
N GLU A 45 6.77 29.05 -13.02
CA GLU A 45 6.43 30.15 -13.93
C GLU A 45 6.15 31.48 -13.21
N ASP A 46 5.73 31.42 -11.95
CA ASP A 46 5.47 32.57 -11.08
C ASP A 46 6.02 32.33 -9.67
N LEU A 47 7.22 32.82 -9.43
CA LEU A 47 7.94 32.56 -8.17
C LEU A 47 7.28 33.17 -6.91
N GLU A 48 6.22 33.95 -7.05
CA GLU A 48 5.41 34.46 -5.94
C GLU A 48 4.19 33.58 -5.65
N SER A 49 3.86 32.64 -6.56
CA SER A 49 2.73 31.74 -6.41
C SER A 49 3.16 30.42 -5.73
N TYR A 50 2.42 30.06 -4.70
CA TYR A 50 2.59 28.78 -3.97
C TYR A 50 1.27 28.05 -3.89
N ILE A 51 1.35 26.73 -3.80
CA ILE A 51 0.22 25.86 -3.53
C ILE A 51 0.57 24.89 -2.40
N LEU A 52 -0.27 24.84 -1.38
CA LEU A 52 -0.23 23.80 -0.36
C LEU A 52 -1.32 22.79 -0.68
N ARG A 53 -0.92 21.54 -0.78
CA ARG A 53 -1.81 20.39 -0.91
C ARG A 53 -1.78 19.60 0.39
N ILE A 54 -2.95 19.35 0.96
CA ILE A 54 -3.10 18.49 2.15
C ILE A 54 -4.13 17.41 1.86
N THR A 55 -3.82 16.17 2.18
CA THR A 55 -4.76 15.05 2.12
C THR A 55 -5.33 14.79 3.51
N TRP A 56 -6.65 14.83 3.64
CA TRP A 56 -7.38 14.56 4.86
C TRP A 56 -8.11 13.23 4.80
N THR A 57 -8.26 12.54 5.93
CA THR A 57 -9.07 11.33 6.04
C THR A 57 -10.51 11.58 5.57
N SER A 58 -11.09 12.73 5.92
CA SER A 58 -12.34 13.24 5.38
C SER A 58 -12.44 14.76 5.55
N ALA A 59 -13.37 15.41 4.85
CA ALA A 59 -13.65 16.84 5.08
C ALA A 59 -14.21 17.11 6.49
N ALA A 60 -14.98 16.18 7.06
CA ALA A 60 -15.48 16.29 8.42
C ALA A 60 -14.35 16.22 9.45
N GLU A 61 -13.41 15.29 9.29
CA GLU A 61 -12.25 15.17 10.17
C GLU A 61 -11.33 16.40 10.09
N HIS A 62 -11.14 16.99 8.90
CA HIS A 62 -10.44 18.27 8.82
C HIS A 62 -11.17 19.38 9.62
N LEU A 63 -12.49 19.56 9.38
CA LEU A 63 -13.22 20.70 9.94
C LEU A 63 -13.55 20.55 11.44
N GLN A 64 -13.81 19.32 11.91
CA GLN A 64 -14.24 19.02 13.27
C GLN A 64 -13.14 18.37 14.10
N GLY A 65 -12.24 17.59 13.50
CA GLY A 65 -11.08 17.01 14.16
C GLY A 65 -9.92 18.00 14.24
N PHE A 66 -9.20 18.17 13.13
CA PHE A 66 -7.99 19.00 13.11
C PHE A 66 -8.24 20.46 13.55
N ARG A 67 -9.24 21.15 12.96
CA ARG A 67 -9.51 22.57 13.28
C ARG A 67 -9.99 22.81 14.71
N SER A 68 -10.52 21.80 15.36
CA SER A 68 -10.93 21.88 16.78
C SER A 68 -9.94 21.18 17.72
N GLY A 69 -8.91 20.53 17.17
CA GLY A 69 -7.90 19.79 17.89
C GLY A 69 -6.73 20.64 18.38
N GLU A 70 -5.86 19.99 19.14
CA GLU A 70 -4.68 20.62 19.76
C GLU A 70 -3.61 21.06 18.76
N HIS A 71 -3.56 20.44 17.58
CA HIS A 71 -2.58 20.75 16.53
C HIS A 71 -2.89 22.02 15.74
N PHE A 72 -4.17 22.43 15.68
CA PHE A 72 -4.56 23.59 14.89
C PHE A 72 -4.07 24.94 15.44
N PRO A 73 -4.15 25.25 16.74
CA PRO A 73 -3.68 26.54 17.25
C PRO A 73 -2.19 26.80 16.95
N PRO A 74 -1.24 25.88 17.21
CA PRO A 74 0.17 26.12 16.87
C PRO A 74 0.42 26.13 15.35
N PHE A 75 -0.32 25.33 14.55
CA PHE A 75 -0.30 25.42 13.10
C PHE A 75 -0.68 26.82 12.61
N LEU A 76 -1.83 27.31 13.09
CA LEU A 76 -2.36 28.63 12.71
C LEU A 76 -1.42 29.77 13.12
N GLU A 77 -0.84 29.70 14.32
CA GLU A 77 0.09 30.72 14.79
C GLU A 77 1.36 30.79 13.92
N ALA A 78 1.87 29.65 13.46
CA ALA A 78 3.04 29.59 12.58
C ALA A 78 2.80 30.28 11.22
N ILE A 79 1.60 30.13 10.64
CA ILE A 79 1.26 30.68 9.32
C ILE A 79 0.52 32.02 9.37
N LYS A 80 0.17 32.50 10.55
CA LYS A 80 -0.63 33.70 10.77
C LYS A 80 -0.19 34.94 9.98
N PRO A 81 1.13 35.24 9.83
CA PRO A 81 1.59 36.38 9.05
C PRO A 81 1.21 36.31 7.56
N TYR A 82 0.88 35.13 7.06
CA TYR A 82 0.65 34.84 5.65
C TYR A 82 -0.80 34.54 5.28
N ILE A 83 -1.72 34.58 6.25
CA ILE A 83 -3.16 34.30 6.01
C ILE A 83 -3.76 35.29 5.01
N SER A 84 -3.36 36.57 5.06
CA SER A 84 -3.82 37.57 4.10
C SER A 84 -3.33 37.35 2.67
N ASN A 85 -2.36 36.47 2.48
CA ASN A 85 -1.80 36.11 1.18
C ASN A 85 -2.51 34.89 0.56
N ILE A 86 -3.52 34.33 1.24
CA ILE A 86 -4.33 33.25 0.68
C ILE A 86 -5.24 33.82 -0.40
N GLU A 87 -5.10 33.32 -1.62
CA GLU A 87 -6.00 33.62 -2.73
C GLU A 87 -7.17 32.64 -2.81
N GLU A 88 -6.93 31.39 -2.49
CA GLU A 88 -7.92 30.33 -2.58
C GLU A 88 -7.66 29.24 -1.56
N MET A 89 -8.72 28.69 -0.98
CA MET A 89 -8.70 27.52 -0.09
C MET A 89 -9.94 26.68 -0.37
N ARG A 90 -9.75 25.45 -0.89
CA ARG A 90 -10.88 24.57 -1.25
C ARG A 90 -10.57 23.10 -1.01
N HIS A 91 -11.65 22.37 -0.73
CA HIS A 91 -11.62 20.91 -0.65
C HIS A 91 -12.08 20.29 -1.96
N TYR A 92 -11.40 19.21 -2.36
CA TYR A 92 -11.67 18.45 -3.57
C TYR A 92 -11.81 16.96 -3.23
N THR A 93 -12.75 16.31 -3.90
CA THR A 93 -12.88 14.86 -3.85
C THR A 93 -12.24 14.25 -5.08
N ALA A 94 -11.38 13.24 -4.89
CA ALA A 94 -10.77 12.54 -6.01
C ALA A 94 -11.84 11.91 -6.92
N THR A 95 -11.67 12.07 -8.23
CA THR A 95 -12.52 11.44 -9.23
C THR A 95 -11.95 10.08 -9.64
N ALA A 96 -12.66 9.37 -10.51
CA ALA A 96 -12.16 8.14 -11.11
C ALA A 96 -11.01 8.36 -12.12
N VAL A 97 -10.73 9.63 -12.47
CA VAL A 97 -9.63 9.98 -13.37
C VAL A 97 -8.37 10.15 -12.53
N ALA A 98 -7.63 9.07 -12.38
CA ALA A 98 -6.34 9.03 -11.71
C ALA A 98 -5.42 8.05 -12.45
N GLY A 99 -4.12 8.30 -12.45
CA GLY A 99 -3.13 7.45 -13.08
C GLY A 99 -1.72 7.93 -12.78
N GLN A 100 -0.75 7.10 -13.09
CA GLN A 100 0.65 7.47 -13.06
C GLN A 100 1.16 7.63 -14.48
N GLY A 101 1.77 8.76 -14.78
CA GLY A 101 2.50 8.98 -16.03
C GLY A 101 3.92 8.43 -15.93
N GLY A 102 4.45 7.94 -17.07
CA GLY A 102 5.79 7.36 -17.13
C GLY A 102 5.79 5.87 -16.76
N SER A 103 6.46 5.10 -17.57
CA SER A 103 6.40 3.64 -17.56
C SER A 103 7.31 3.00 -16.52
N VAL A 104 7.03 3.17 -15.24
CA VAL A 104 7.53 2.18 -14.29
C VAL A 104 6.61 0.96 -14.46
N PRO A 105 7.08 -0.17 -15.02
CA PRO A 105 6.24 -1.35 -15.20
C PRO A 105 5.76 -1.83 -13.83
N SER A 106 4.57 -2.46 -13.81
CA SER A 106 4.13 -3.15 -12.59
C SER A 106 5.11 -4.29 -12.26
N LEU A 107 5.10 -4.77 -11.02
CA LEU A 107 5.87 -5.98 -10.69
C LEU A 107 5.38 -7.18 -11.51
N TYR A 108 4.08 -7.21 -11.83
CA TYR A 108 3.48 -8.23 -12.71
C TYR A 108 4.08 -8.21 -14.12
N ASP A 109 4.18 -7.02 -14.74
CA ASP A 109 4.78 -6.91 -16.08
C ASP A 109 6.27 -7.24 -16.05
N TRP A 110 6.98 -6.77 -15.01
CA TRP A 110 8.42 -6.98 -14.87
C TRP A 110 8.79 -8.45 -14.71
N LEU A 111 8.02 -9.22 -13.96
CA LEU A 111 8.28 -10.65 -13.74
C LEU A 111 7.93 -11.55 -14.95
N GLY A 112 7.23 -10.99 -15.96
CA GLY A 112 6.82 -11.73 -17.16
C GLY A 112 5.36 -12.19 -17.17
N GLY A 113 4.51 -11.55 -16.38
CA GLY A 113 3.05 -11.71 -16.42
C GLY A 113 2.52 -13.06 -15.94
N ALA A 114 1.33 -13.41 -16.44
CA ALA A 114 0.61 -14.62 -16.01
C ALA A 114 1.41 -15.91 -16.24
N GLU A 115 2.08 -16.03 -17.38
CA GLU A 115 2.84 -17.25 -17.71
C GLU A 115 3.99 -17.50 -16.73
N ALA A 116 4.70 -16.46 -16.32
CA ALA A 116 5.79 -16.58 -15.35
C ALA A 116 5.27 -16.98 -13.96
N LEU A 117 4.12 -16.42 -13.54
CA LEU A 117 3.48 -16.79 -12.27
C LEU A 117 2.96 -18.22 -12.27
N GLU A 118 2.39 -18.69 -13.39
CA GLU A 118 1.97 -20.09 -13.55
C GLU A 118 3.16 -21.06 -13.47
N ARG A 119 4.29 -20.72 -14.12
CA ARG A 119 5.51 -21.55 -14.00
C ARG A 119 6.02 -21.56 -12.56
N LEU A 120 6.04 -20.39 -11.91
CA LEU A 120 6.46 -20.26 -10.51
C LEU A 120 5.64 -21.16 -9.60
N THR A 121 4.31 -21.00 -9.63
CA THR A 121 3.42 -21.71 -8.70
C THR A 121 3.39 -23.20 -8.93
N ARG A 122 3.45 -23.66 -10.19
CA ARG A 122 3.58 -25.10 -10.49
C ARG A 122 4.89 -25.68 -9.97
N SER A 123 6.02 -25.02 -10.23
CA SER A 123 7.33 -25.46 -9.74
C SER A 123 7.36 -25.50 -8.21
N PHE A 124 6.78 -24.49 -7.57
CA PHE A 124 6.71 -24.36 -6.13
C PHE A 124 5.84 -25.46 -5.49
N TYR A 125 4.59 -25.64 -5.95
CA TYR A 125 3.69 -26.62 -5.33
C TYR A 125 4.11 -28.07 -5.62
N GLY A 126 4.83 -28.32 -6.71
CA GLY A 126 5.50 -29.61 -6.91
C GLY A 126 6.46 -29.94 -5.76
N GLN A 127 7.25 -28.98 -5.32
CA GLN A 127 8.17 -29.16 -4.18
C GLN A 127 7.44 -29.21 -2.83
N VAL A 128 6.36 -28.43 -2.66
CA VAL A 128 5.56 -28.46 -1.44
C VAL A 128 4.96 -29.84 -1.17
N LEU A 129 4.55 -30.56 -2.21
CA LEU A 129 4.00 -31.90 -2.08
C LEU A 129 5.07 -32.98 -1.78
N GLU A 130 6.35 -32.67 -2.00
CA GLU A 130 7.48 -33.53 -1.65
C GLU A 130 8.12 -33.15 -0.30
N ASP A 131 7.73 -32.03 0.28
CA ASP A 131 8.30 -31.51 1.53
C ASP A 131 7.58 -32.07 2.76
N GLU A 132 8.29 -32.79 3.62
CA GLU A 132 7.71 -33.47 4.81
C GLU A 132 7.01 -32.50 5.76
N LEU A 133 7.48 -31.25 5.89
CA LEU A 133 6.93 -30.27 6.81
C LEU A 133 5.66 -29.60 6.24
N LEU A 134 5.59 -29.41 4.92
CA LEU A 134 4.49 -28.73 4.26
C LEU A 134 3.41 -29.68 3.75
N TYR A 135 3.79 -30.90 3.37
CA TYR A 135 2.87 -31.91 2.83
C TYR A 135 1.57 -32.03 3.64
N PRO A 136 1.58 -32.09 4.99
CA PRO A 136 0.35 -32.22 5.77
C PRO A 136 -0.67 -31.10 5.57
N LEU A 137 -0.21 -29.88 5.22
CA LEU A 137 -1.08 -28.72 4.96
C LEU A 137 -1.66 -28.74 3.55
N PHE A 138 -0.98 -29.38 2.59
CA PHE A 138 -1.29 -29.26 1.17
C PHE A 138 -1.68 -30.58 0.48
N LYS A 139 -1.59 -31.73 1.16
CA LYS A 139 -1.89 -33.06 0.58
C LYS A 139 -3.29 -33.17 -0.05
N ASP A 140 -4.25 -32.43 0.48
CA ASP A 140 -5.64 -32.42 0.02
C ASP A 140 -5.98 -31.10 -0.72
N MET A 141 -4.97 -30.40 -1.26
CA MET A 141 -5.23 -29.17 -2.02
C MET A 141 -5.92 -29.46 -3.34
N ASP A 142 -6.75 -28.53 -3.79
CA ASP A 142 -7.38 -28.54 -5.10
C ASP A 142 -6.29 -28.55 -6.19
N GLU A 143 -6.48 -29.31 -7.27
CA GLU A 143 -5.54 -29.37 -8.40
C GLU A 143 -5.31 -28.01 -9.08
N HIS A 144 -6.28 -27.10 -8.99
CA HIS A 144 -6.19 -25.73 -9.49
C HIS A 144 -5.58 -24.75 -8.46
N HIS A 145 -5.20 -25.20 -7.27
CA HIS A 145 -4.64 -24.32 -6.23
C HIS A 145 -3.41 -23.52 -6.71
N PRO A 146 -2.44 -24.10 -7.45
CA PRO A 146 -1.34 -23.34 -8.01
C PRO A 146 -1.80 -22.19 -8.92
N HIS A 147 -2.80 -22.44 -9.77
CA HIS A 147 -3.40 -21.42 -10.63
C HIS A 147 -4.03 -20.27 -9.82
N PHE A 148 -4.81 -20.59 -8.79
CA PHE A 148 -5.42 -19.54 -7.95
C PHE A 148 -4.40 -18.69 -7.20
N VAL A 149 -3.27 -19.27 -6.81
CA VAL A 149 -2.17 -18.51 -6.22
C VAL A 149 -1.46 -17.64 -7.27
N ALA A 150 -1.31 -18.13 -8.50
CA ALA A 150 -0.79 -17.32 -9.61
C ALA A 150 -1.70 -16.11 -9.90
N LEU A 151 -3.02 -16.29 -9.95
CA LEU A 151 -3.98 -15.21 -10.11
C LEU A 151 -3.92 -14.19 -8.97
N TRP A 152 -3.83 -14.68 -7.72
CA TRP A 152 -3.69 -13.82 -6.55
C TRP A 152 -2.43 -12.95 -6.62
N LEU A 153 -1.28 -13.57 -6.84
CA LEU A 153 0.00 -12.85 -6.97
C LEU A 153 -0.04 -11.87 -8.16
N GLY A 154 -0.68 -12.27 -9.26
CA GLY A 154 -0.85 -11.41 -10.42
C GLY A 154 -1.62 -10.14 -10.09
N GLU A 155 -2.76 -10.24 -9.43
CA GLU A 155 -3.57 -9.09 -9.05
C GLU A 155 -2.86 -8.20 -8.02
N VAL A 156 -2.20 -8.81 -7.04
CA VAL A 156 -1.40 -8.09 -6.03
C VAL A 156 -0.27 -7.30 -6.66
N PHE A 157 0.41 -7.86 -7.66
CA PHE A 157 1.57 -7.24 -8.32
C PHE A 157 1.19 -6.25 -9.44
N GLY A 158 -0.09 -5.90 -9.54
CA GLY A 158 -0.57 -4.88 -10.48
C GLY A 158 -0.98 -5.40 -11.85
N GLY A 159 -1.19 -6.71 -11.97
CA GLY A 159 -1.79 -7.36 -13.13
C GLY A 159 -3.32 -7.28 -13.17
N PRO A 160 -3.95 -8.04 -14.08
CA PRO A 160 -5.41 -8.12 -14.19
C PRO A 160 -6.08 -8.62 -12.90
N LYS A 161 -7.34 -8.24 -12.69
CA LYS A 161 -8.19 -8.70 -11.56
C LYS A 161 -8.64 -10.16 -11.73
N GLY A 162 -7.67 -11.07 -11.98
CA GLY A 162 -7.96 -12.47 -12.24
C GLY A 162 -8.53 -13.19 -11.02
N TYR A 163 -7.92 -13.03 -9.86
CA TYR A 163 -8.39 -13.67 -8.63
C TYR A 163 -9.77 -13.16 -8.22
N SER A 164 -9.98 -11.84 -8.22
CA SER A 164 -11.28 -11.24 -7.92
C SER A 164 -12.39 -11.73 -8.83
N THR A 165 -12.07 -12.02 -10.10
CA THR A 165 -13.04 -12.45 -11.09
C THR A 165 -13.39 -13.93 -10.94
N GLU A 166 -12.43 -14.79 -10.66
CA GLU A 166 -12.61 -16.25 -10.68
C GLU A 166 -12.92 -16.85 -9.29
N ARG A 167 -12.40 -16.23 -8.21
CA ARG A 167 -12.46 -16.81 -6.86
C ARG A 167 -13.18 -15.96 -5.84
N GLY A 168 -13.20 -14.64 -6.01
CA GLY A 168 -13.83 -13.71 -5.09
C GLY A 168 -12.84 -12.71 -4.46
N ASP A 169 -13.21 -12.15 -3.32
CA ASP A 169 -12.55 -11.03 -2.67
C ASP A 169 -11.44 -11.45 -1.68
N TYR A 170 -10.91 -10.45 -0.98
CA TYR A 170 -9.93 -10.63 0.09
C TYR A 170 -10.46 -11.51 1.23
N ARG A 171 -11.75 -11.35 1.59
CA ARG A 171 -12.42 -12.16 2.62
C ARG A 171 -12.40 -13.66 2.26
N HIS A 172 -12.65 -13.98 0.98
CA HIS A 172 -12.55 -15.35 0.50
C HIS A 172 -11.14 -15.91 0.68
N MET A 173 -10.10 -15.15 0.29
CA MET A 173 -8.71 -15.57 0.49
C MET A 173 -8.38 -15.83 1.96
N VAL A 174 -8.76 -14.92 2.87
CA VAL A 174 -8.55 -15.11 4.32
C VAL A 174 -9.26 -16.37 4.81
N SER A 175 -10.50 -16.63 4.35
CA SER A 175 -11.27 -17.81 4.76
C SER A 175 -10.56 -19.14 4.46
N ARG A 176 -9.71 -19.19 3.43
CA ARG A 176 -8.95 -20.40 3.07
C ARG A 176 -7.82 -20.74 4.03
N HIS A 177 -7.42 -19.79 4.89
CA HIS A 177 -6.39 -19.97 5.91
C HIS A 177 -6.96 -20.32 7.28
N LEU A 178 -8.25 -20.03 7.54
CA LEU A 178 -8.86 -20.24 8.86
C LEU A 178 -8.71 -21.70 9.33
N GLY A 179 -8.28 -21.88 10.57
CA GLY A 179 -8.14 -23.19 11.21
C GLY A 179 -7.03 -24.09 10.66
N LYS A 180 -6.15 -23.56 9.81
CA LYS A 180 -5.00 -24.33 9.27
C LYS A 180 -3.86 -24.49 10.27
N HIS A 181 -3.83 -23.68 11.34
CA HIS A 181 -2.80 -23.72 12.40
C HIS A 181 -1.36 -23.69 11.88
N ILE A 182 -1.12 -22.84 10.88
CA ILE A 182 0.20 -22.69 10.26
C ILE A 182 1.19 -22.28 11.33
N THR A 183 2.29 -23.01 11.45
CA THR A 183 3.39 -22.68 12.36
C THR A 183 4.42 -21.78 11.70
N GLU A 184 5.20 -21.02 12.50
CA GLU A 184 6.29 -20.21 11.99
C GLU A 184 7.30 -21.05 11.17
N GLN A 185 7.58 -22.28 11.61
CA GLN A 185 8.48 -23.18 10.90
C GLN A 185 7.94 -23.53 9.51
N GLN A 186 6.66 -23.84 9.39
CA GLN A 186 6.00 -24.11 8.10
C GLN A 186 5.98 -22.86 7.22
N ARG A 187 5.65 -21.70 7.78
CA ARG A 187 5.68 -20.43 7.05
C ARG A 187 7.08 -20.16 6.46
N ARG A 188 8.13 -20.24 7.27
CA ARG A 188 9.51 -20.04 6.81
C ARG A 188 9.91 -21.05 5.73
N ARG A 189 9.53 -22.31 5.89
CA ARG A 189 9.81 -23.33 4.88
C ARG A 189 9.11 -23.01 3.55
N TRP A 190 7.85 -22.60 3.61
CA TRP A 190 7.07 -22.18 2.45
C TRP A 190 7.74 -21.02 1.72
N VAL A 191 8.17 -19.99 2.45
CA VAL A 191 8.88 -18.82 1.88
C VAL A 191 10.17 -19.26 1.18
N ASN A 192 10.98 -20.08 1.83
CA ASN A 192 12.25 -20.54 1.27
C ASN A 192 12.03 -21.34 -0.03
N LEU A 193 11.08 -22.27 -0.03
CA LEU A 193 10.77 -23.05 -1.25
C LEU A 193 10.24 -22.17 -2.39
N LEU A 194 9.48 -21.11 -2.08
CA LEU A 194 9.01 -20.18 -3.10
C LEU A 194 10.17 -19.38 -3.71
N MET A 195 11.14 -18.94 -2.89
CA MET A 195 12.34 -18.26 -3.38
C MET A 195 13.20 -19.19 -4.24
N ASP A 196 13.38 -20.43 -3.80
CA ASP A 196 14.09 -21.46 -4.58
C ASP A 196 13.37 -21.74 -5.92
N ALA A 197 12.03 -21.77 -5.91
CA ALA A 197 11.24 -21.93 -7.13
C ALA A 197 11.37 -20.72 -8.05
N ALA A 198 11.40 -19.49 -7.50
CA ALA A 198 11.61 -18.28 -8.29
C ALA A 198 12.95 -18.27 -9.02
N ASP A 199 14.00 -18.79 -8.38
CA ASP A 199 15.32 -18.95 -9.02
C ASP A 199 15.28 -20.04 -10.09
N ARG A 200 14.63 -21.17 -9.81
CA ARG A 200 14.53 -22.31 -10.75
C ARG A 200 13.76 -21.98 -12.02
N VAL A 201 12.72 -21.13 -11.93
CA VAL A 201 11.95 -20.70 -13.11
C VAL A 201 12.49 -19.41 -13.73
N GLU A 202 13.67 -18.97 -13.27
CA GLU A 202 14.41 -17.83 -13.80
C GLU A 202 13.58 -16.51 -13.76
N LEU A 203 12.89 -16.23 -12.62
CA LEU A 203 12.34 -14.90 -12.42
C LEU A 203 13.46 -13.86 -12.37
N PRO A 204 13.18 -12.56 -12.67
CA PRO A 204 14.19 -11.51 -12.65
C PRO A 204 15.03 -11.53 -11.37
N THR A 205 16.35 -11.36 -11.53
CA THR A 205 17.32 -11.45 -10.43
C THR A 205 17.82 -10.10 -9.98
N ASP A 206 17.32 -9.00 -10.58
CA ASP A 206 17.71 -7.67 -10.13
C ASP A 206 17.29 -7.42 -8.68
N PRO A 207 18.14 -6.70 -7.90
CA PRO A 207 17.92 -6.51 -6.47
C PRO A 207 16.61 -5.81 -6.12
N SER A 208 16.15 -4.88 -6.98
CA SER A 208 14.92 -4.10 -6.73
C SER A 208 13.69 -4.99 -6.84
N PHE A 209 13.59 -5.82 -7.88
CA PHE A 209 12.51 -6.79 -8.01
C PHE A 209 12.53 -7.81 -6.88
N ARG A 210 13.69 -8.41 -6.60
CA ARG A 210 13.80 -9.43 -5.52
C ARG A 210 13.44 -8.87 -4.16
N ALA A 211 13.82 -7.63 -3.84
CA ALA A 211 13.42 -6.98 -2.60
C ALA A 211 11.90 -6.75 -2.53
N ALA A 212 11.29 -6.22 -3.59
CA ALA A 212 9.85 -5.98 -3.65
C ALA A 212 9.05 -7.30 -3.56
N PHE A 213 9.47 -8.32 -4.30
CA PHE A 213 8.86 -9.65 -4.28
C PHE A 213 8.95 -10.28 -2.89
N ALA A 214 10.15 -10.33 -2.31
CA ALA A 214 10.38 -10.90 -0.99
C ALA A 214 9.60 -10.17 0.11
N SER A 215 9.48 -8.84 0.03
CA SER A 215 8.75 -8.05 1.03
C SER A 215 7.26 -8.38 1.04
N TYR A 216 6.63 -8.57 -0.14
CA TYR A 216 5.25 -9.04 -0.21
C TYR A 216 5.09 -10.44 0.36
N ILE A 217 5.96 -11.37 -0.03
CA ILE A 217 5.88 -12.77 0.40
C ILE A 217 6.02 -12.88 1.93
N GLU A 218 6.94 -12.12 2.52
CA GLU A 218 7.08 -12.07 3.98
C GLU A 218 5.83 -11.48 4.66
N TRP A 219 5.31 -10.38 4.15
CA TRP A 219 4.10 -9.74 4.66
C TRP A 219 2.87 -10.65 4.53
N GLY A 220 2.61 -11.19 3.34
CA GLY A 220 1.44 -12.02 3.06
C GLY A 220 1.44 -13.33 3.86
N THR A 221 2.59 -13.99 3.96
CA THR A 221 2.71 -15.25 4.71
C THR A 221 2.58 -15.05 6.23
N ARG A 222 3.01 -13.91 6.79
CA ARG A 222 2.74 -13.58 8.20
C ARG A 222 1.26 -13.39 8.46
N LEU A 223 0.54 -12.74 7.54
CA LEU A 223 -0.92 -12.63 7.67
C LEU A 223 -1.60 -14.00 7.56
N ALA A 224 -1.14 -14.87 6.66
CA ALA A 224 -1.65 -16.23 6.55
C ALA A 224 -1.44 -17.02 7.85
N GLU A 225 -0.26 -16.94 8.46
CA GLU A 225 0.04 -17.53 9.76
C GLU A 225 -0.90 -16.99 10.84
N ILE A 226 -1.02 -15.68 11.00
CA ILE A 226 -1.91 -15.03 11.98
C ILE A 226 -3.36 -15.46 11.78
N ASN A 227 -3.86 -15.42 10.54
CA ASN A 227 -5.25 -15.74 10.21
C ASN A 227 -5.56 -17.24 10.34
N SER A 228 -4.54 -18.10 10.37
CA SER A 228 -4.72 -19.54 10.53
C SER A 228 -4.95 -19.99 11.97
N GLN A 229 -4.76 -19.10 12.95
CA GLN A 229 -4.82 -19.43 14.37
C GLN A 229 -6.26 -19.55 14.89
N PRO A 230 -6.51 -20.25 16.01
CA PRO A 230 -7.83 -20.38 16.61
C PRO A 230 -8.47 -19.02 16.93
N GLY A 231 -9.80 -18.94 16.77
CA GLY A 231 -10.57 -17.75 17.10
C GLY A 231 -10.47 -16.60 16.07
N ARG A 232 -9.84 -16.85 14.92
CA ARG A 232 -9.82 -15.91 13.82
C ARG A 232 -11.04 -16.06 12.93
N GLU A 233 -11.49 -14.95 12.37
CA GLU A 233 -12.61 -14.88 11.44
C GLU A 233 -12.18 -14.19 10.14
N ALA A 234 -12.88 -14.51 9.05
CA ALA A 234 -12.66 -13.82 7.79
C ALA A 234 -13.22 -12.40 7.86
N TYR A 235 -12.47 -11.45 7.36
CA TYR A 235 -12.81 -10.03 7.36
C TYR A 235 -12.66 -9.41 5.97
N ASP A 236 -13.39 -8.33 5.74
CA ASP A 236 -13.34 -7.61 4.48
C ASP A 236 -12.18 -6.61 4.47
N ALA A 237 -11.41 -6.63 3.39
CA ALA A 237 -10.39 -5.66 3.08
C ALA A 237 -10.19 -5.60 1.56
N PRO A 238 -9.63 -4.52 1.02
CA PRO A 238 -9.22 -4.51 -0.38
C PRO A 238 -8.08 -5.50 -0.61
N ILE A 239 -8.04 -6.10 -1.81
CA ILE A 239 -6.86 -6.87 -2.23
C ILE A 239 -5.66 -5.92 -2.22
N PRO A 240 -4.55 -6.29 -1.57
CA PRO A 240 -3.38 -5.42 -1.50
C PRO A 240 -2.80 -5.20 -2.90
N HIS A 241 -2.40 -3.97 -3.16
CA HIS A 241 -1.61 -3.65 -4.33
C HIS A 241 -0.16 -3.43 -3.90
N TRP A 242 0.77 -4.22 -4.44
CA TRP A 242 2.18 -4.18 -4.09
C TRP A 242 3.01 -3.68 -5.27
N GLY A 243 3.78 -2.63 -5.03
CA GLY A 243 4.68 -2.03 -6.01
C GLY A 243 6.14 -2.11 -5.56
N TRP A 244 6.99 -1.35 -6.22
CA TRP A 244 8.44 -1.37 -6.08
C TRP A 244 9.00 -0.96 -4.70
N GLY A 245 8.17 -0.43 -3.81
CA GLY A 245 8.61 -0.01 -2.47
C GLY A 245 7.49 0.49 -1.57
N VAL A 246 6.23 0.25 -1.93
CA VAL A 246 5.08 0.71 -1.14
C VAL A 246 4.37 -0.48 -0.53
N ALA A 247 4.50 -0.66 0.78
CA ALA A 247 3.73 -1.62 1.54
C ALA A 247 2.54 -0.92 2.22
N PRO A 248 1.30 -1.42 2.09
CA PRO A 248 0.19 -0.91 2.88
C PRO A 248 0.43 -1.22 4.36
N PRO A 249 0.09 -0.31 5.29
CA PRO A 249 0.19 -0.58 6.72
C PRO A 249 -0.76 -1.72 7.11
N TYR A 250 -0.29 -2.62 7.96
CA TYR A 250 -1.14 -3.64 8.57
C TYR A 250 -2.14 -2.98 9.52
N LYS A 251 -3.43 -3.19 9.26
CA LYS A 251 -4.50 -2.83 10.19
C LYS A 251 -5.01 -4.12 10.84
N PRO A 252 -4.73 -4.34 12.15
CA PRO A 252 -5.33 -5.47 12.84
C PRO A 252 -6.86 -5.34 12.79
N ALA A 253 -7.56 -6.47 12.67
CA ALA A 253 -9.02 -6.48 12.82
C ALA A 253 -9.39 -5.82 14.15
N ALA A 254 -10.37 -4.94 14.14
CA ALA A 254 -10.91 -4.39 15.38
C ALA A 254 -11.34 -5.54 16.30
N LYS A 255 -10.92 -5.46 17.56
CA LYS A 255 -11.31 -6.45 18.59
C LYS A 255 -12.78 -6.31 18.89
#